data_50ce1a06121c7ee98ca8c23d467f2a62
#
_entry.id   50ce1a06121c7ee98ca8c23d467f2a62
#
_cell.length_a   1.000
_cell.length_b   1.000
_cell.length_c   1.000
_cell.angle_alpha   90.00
_cell.angle_beta   90.00
_cell.angle_gamma   90.00
#
_symmetry.space_group_name_H-M   'P 1'
#
loop_
_entity.id
_entity.type
_entity.pdbx_description
1 polymer ?
#
loop_
_entity_poly.entity_id
_entity_poly.type
_entity_poly.pdbx_seq_one_letter_code
_entity_poly.pdbx_strand_id
1 'polypeptide(L)'
;MRKHSLRQIASQYLDHDNSGSPRGKKYRRFVILRMIEDLFVLGLAPSNWPGLTSIQLQQLIQHWHKKKVKPSTLMNYMTIIRKFLNHVGHTAENIDNHSLGLQTKKIKKKTRKSPADIVEKINDPVAKILLGFQIHFGLTLSEAMRILPGVHIQEHELLLTREITFNSKDRKIPIRSEAQIKLIQDFNLLTQGNGCLIATHDYRAICFSWQKAMKSLRLSGKKCWRYLYAQRLSSQLSSQISHYRLSLLIMDEMGLKSRTTLWSYLNEQ
;
A
#
# COMPACT_ATOMS: atom_id res chain seq x y z
N MET A 1 17.88 -31.94 15.16
CA MET A 1 18.85 -31.59 14.11
C MET A 1 18.23 -31.04 12.82
N ARG A 2 17.31 -31.73 12.12
CA ARG A 2 16.73 -31.29 10.83
C ARG A 2 16.10 -29.88 10.85
N LYS A 3 15.28 -29.55 11.87
CA LYS A 3 14.65 -28.24 12.00
C LYS A 3 15.66 -27.10 12.15
N HIS A 4 16.72 -27.35 12.88
CA HIS A 4 17.80 -26.38 13.07
C HIS A 4 18.55 -26.10 11.75
N SER A 5 18.89 -27.12 10.99
CA SER A 5 19.57 -26.97 9.69
C SER A 5 18.73 -26.18 8.67
N LEU A 6 17.43 -26.50 8.51
CA LEU A 6 16.53 -25.77 7.62
C LEU A 6 16.37 -24.31 8.03
N ARG A 7 16.28 -24.04 9.35
CA ARG A 7 16.20 -22.67 9.88
C ARG A 7 17.50 -21.89 9.69
N GLN A 8 18.65 -22.54 9.85
CA GLN A 8 19.96 -21.90 9.67
C GLN A 8 20.13 -21.37 8.25
N ILE A 9 19.84 -22.20 7.23
CA ILE A 9 19.89 -21.78 5.81
C ILE A 9 18.92 -20.63 5.56
N ALA A 10 17.69 -20.70 6.09
CA ALA A 10 16.71 -19.66 5.94
C ALA A 10 17.14 -18.34 6.63
N SER A 11 17.79 -18.42 7.80
CA SER A 11 18.31 -17.24 8.49
C SER A 11 19.45 -16.60 7.71
N GLN A 12 20.37 -17.37 7.19
CA GLN A 12 21.45 -16.87 6.32
C GLN A 12 20.90 -16.10 5.12
N TYR A 13 19.90 -16.66 4.41
CA TYR A 13 19.22 -15.95 3.32
C TYR A 13 18.59 -14.63 3.78
N LEU A 14 17.89 -14.64 4.91
CA LEU A 14 17.17 -13.47 5.42
C LEU A 14 18.12 -12.36 5.91
N ASP A 15 19.27 -12.73 6.43
CA ASP A 15 20.25 -11.77 6.93
C ASP A 15 21.00 -11.09 5.76
N HIS A 16 21.21 -11.79 4.64
CA HIS A 16 21.78 -11.24 3.40
C HIS A 16 20.75 -10.46 2.55
N ASP A 17 19.44 -10.64 2.76
CA ASP A 17 18.40 -9.92 2.01
C ASP A 17 18.29 -8.46 2.43
N ASN A 18 19.05 -7.59 1.77
CA ASN A 18 19.05 -6.15 2.00
C ASN A 18 17.98 -5.39 1.17
N SER A 19 17.04 -6.09 0.52
CA SER A 19 16.03 -5.48 -0.33
C SER A 19 14.87 -4.88 0.45
N GLY A 20 14.40 -3.71 0.03
CA GLY A 20 13.16 -3.09 0.48
C GLY A 20 13.20 -2.47 1.89
N SER A 21 12.01 -2.12 2.40
CA SER A 21 11.86 -1.45 3.69
C SER A 21 12.08 -2.40 4.88
N PRO A 22 12.42 -1.85 6.09
CA PRO A 22 12.53 -2.65 7.32
C PRO A 22 11.25 -3.46 7.64
N ARG A 23 10.08 -2.89 7.36
CA ARG A 23 8.79 -3.60 7.51
C ARG A 23 8.68 -4.77 6.54
N GLY A 24 9.15 -4.60 5.30
CA GLY A 24 9.19 -5.66 4.29
C GLY A 24 10.12 -6.81 4.71
N LYS A 25 11.29 -6.49 5.26
CA LYS A 25 12.23 -7.50 5.81
C LYS A 25 11.58 -8.31 6.94
N LYS A 26 10.94 -7.65 7.91
CA LYS A 26 10.22 -8.32 9.01
C LYS A 26 9.11 -9.24 8.47
N TYR A 27 8.39 -8.80 7.44
CA TYR A 27 7.33 -9.60 6.84
C TYR A 27 7.88 -10.84 6.11
N ARG A 28 8.96 -10.72 5.34
CA ARG A 28 9.60 -11.88 4.68
C ARG A 28 10.12 -12.88 5.71
N ARG A 29 10.77 -12.42 6.77
CA ARG A 29 11.20 -13.26 7.89
C ARG A 29 10.02 -14.01 8.51
N PHE A 30 8.94 -13.32 8.80
CA PHE A 30 7.71 -13.94 9.31
C PHE A 30 7.18 -15.03 8.39
N VAL A 31 7.09 -14.79 7.08
CA VAL A 31 6.53 -15.76 6.12
C VAL A 31 7.41 -17.02 6.03
N ILE A 32 8.72 -16.86 5.92
CA ILE A 32 9.65 -18.01 5.79
C ILE A 32 9.69 -18.84 7.08
N LEU A 33 9.77 -18.19 8.25
CA LEU A 33 9.74 -18.92 9.52
C LEU A 33 8.42 -19.63 9.73
N ARG A 34 7.29 -19.00 9.39
CA ARG A 34 5.98 -19.64 9.45
C ARG A 34 5.88 -20.86 8.53
N MET A 35 6.41 -20.77 7.31
CA MET A 35 6.49 -21.92 6.40
C MET A 35 7.21 -23.09 7.07
N ILE A 36 8.37 -22.85 7.67
CA ILE A 36 9.17 -23.89 8.35
C ILE A 36 8.35 -24.52 9.49
N GLU A 37 7.77 -23.69 10.37
CA GLU A 37 6.97 -24.19 11.49
C GLU A 37 5.79 -25.04 11.03
N ASP A 38 5.03 -24.55 10.08
CA ASP A 38 3.82 -25.25 9.60
C ASP A 38 4.18 -26.53 8.84
N LEU A 39 5.32 -26.60 8.12
CA LEU A 39 5.83 -27.84 7.51
C LEU A 39 6.20 -28.89 8.58
N PHE A 40 6.80 -28.49 9.70
CA PHE A 40 7.10 -29.39 10.80
C PHE A 40 5.84 -29.86 11.51
N VAL A 41 4.89 -28.98 11.76
CA VAL A 41 3.58 -29.31 12.38
C VAL A 41 2.82 -30.34 11.53
N LEU A 42 2.93 -30.25 10.21
CA LEU A 42 2.26 -31.16 9.27
C LEU A 42 3.04 -32.47 9.02
N GLY A 43 4.25 -32.62 9.57
CA GLY A 43 5.11 -33.75 9.24
C GLY A 43 5.66 -33.73 7.81
N LEU A 44 5.58 -32.59 7.12
CA LEU A 44 5.94 -32.41 5.71
C LEU A 44 7.30 -31.76 5.51
N ALA A 45 8.10 -31.62 6.57
CA ALA A 45 9.40 -30.98 6.48
C ALA A 45 10.37 -31.80 5.60
N PRO A 46 10.97 -31.21 4.53
CA PRO A 46 11.90 -31.91 3.67
C PRO A 46 13.22 -32.21 4.39
N SER A 47 14.06 -33.07 3.84
CA SER A 47 15.40 -33.33 4.34
C SER A 47 16.31 -32.12 4.16
N ASN A 48 16.18 -31.45 3.02
CA ASN A 48 16.85 -30.22 2.63
C ASN A 48 15.92 -29.38 1.75
N TRP A 49 16.24 -28.11 1.51
CA TRP A 49 15.39 -27.20 0.72
C TRP A 49 15.21 -27.63 -0.75
N PRO A 50 16.24 -28.08 -1.48
CA PRO A 50 16.06 -28.61 -2.83
C PRO A 50 15.09 -29.79 -2.93
N GLY A 51 14.94 -30.59 -1.87
CA GLY A 51 14.03 -31.72 -1.82
C GLY A 51 12.58 -31.39 -1.45
N LEU A 52 12.23 -30.11 -1.28
CA LEU A 52 10.83 -29.71 -1.03
C LEU A 52 10.00 -29.92 -2.30
N THR A 53 8.93 -30.70 -2.23
CA THR A 53 8.11 -31.04 -3.39
C THR A 53 6.92 -30.07 -3.57
N SER A 54 6.39 -30.00 -4.79
CA SER A 54 5.15 -29.23 -5.08
C SER A 54 3.96 -29.77 -4.29
N ILE A 55 3.90 -31.08 -4.04
CA ILE A 55 2.84 -31.72 -3.24
C ILE A 55 2.87 -31.21 -1.78
N GLN A 56 4.07 -31.14 -1.18
CA GLN A 56 4.22 -30.60 0.18
C GLN A 56 3.80 -29.13 0.25
N LEU A 57 4.11 -28.32 -0.76
CA LEU A 57 3.64 -26.94 -0.86
C LEU A 57 2.12 -26.83 -1.03
N GLN A 58 1.50 -27.70 -1.82
CA GLN A 58 0.03 -27.76 -1.95
C GLN A 58 -0.63 -28.09 -0.61
N GLN A 59 -0.12 -29.08 0.12
CA GLN A 59 -0.62 -29.45 1.45
C GLN A 59 -0.46 -28.32 2.47
N LEU A 60 0.66 -27.59 2.42
CA LEU A 60 0.88 -26.41 3.24
C LEU A 60 -0.13 -25.29 2.92
N ILE A 61 -0.40 -25.04 1.65
CA ILE A 61 -1.41 -24.07 1.21
C ILE A 61 -2.81 -24.49 1.67
N GLN A 62 -3.16 -25.77 1.56
CA GLN A 62 -4.44 -26.28 2.05
C GLN A 62 -4.58 -26.09 3.56
N HIS A 63 -3.50 -26.32 4.33
CA HIS A 63 -3.47 -26.04 5.76
C HIS A 63 -3.72 -24.57 6.07
N TRP A 64 -3.11 -23.66 5.33
CA TRP A 64 -3.36 -22.22 5.50
C TRP A 64 -4.77 -21.81 5.08
N HIS A 65 -5.35 -22.45 4.06
CA HIS A 65 -6.77 -22.27 3.70
C HIS A 65 -7.69 -22.71 4.84
N LYS A 66 -7.44 -23.87 5.46
CA LYS A 66 -8.19 -24.33 6.65
C LYS A 66 -8.07 -23.33 7.81
N LYS A 67 -6.92 -22.69 7.98
CA LYS A 67 -6.70 -21.58 8.93
C LYS A 67 -7.30 -20.23 8.48
N LYS A 68 -8.13 -20.21 7.44
CA LYS A 68 -8.83 -19.02 6.90
C LYS A 68 -7.88 -17.90 6.42
N VAL A 69 -6.67 -18.23 5.98
CA VAL A 69 -5.77 -17.26 5.33
C VAL A 69 -6.32 -16.94 3.95
N LYS A 70 -6.45 -15.64 3.63
CA LYS A 70 -7.04 -15.17 2.37
C LYS A 70 -6.18 -15.58 1.17
N PRO A 71 -6.77 -15.94 0.00
CA PRO A 71 -6.04 -16.32 -1.20
C PRO A 71 -5.00 -15.26 -1.64
N SER A 72 -5.34 -13.97 -1.58
CA SER A 72 -4.40 -12.89 -1.89
C SER A 72 -3.18 -12.84 -0.96
N THR A 73 -3.36 -13.19 0.32
CA THR A 73 -2.27 -13.30 1.30
C THR A 73 -1.39 -14.50 0.98
N LEU A 74 -1.98 -15.64 0.59
CA LEU A 74 -1.24 -16.84 0.18
C LEU A 74 -0.43 -16.59 -1.08
N MET A 75 -0.95 -15.88 -2.07
CA MET A 75 -0.19 -15.49 -3.26
C MET A 75 1.04 -14.65 -2.90
N ASN A 76 0.90 -13.71 -1.94
CA ASN A 76 2.03 -12.94 -1.44
C ASN A 76 3.05 -13.82 -0.68
N TYR A 77 2.58 -14.77 0.14
CA TYR A 77 3.45 -15.75 0.79
C TYR A 77 4.23 -16.55 -0.25
N MET A 78 3.55 -17.07 -1.28
CA MET A 78 4.20 -17.84 -2.33
C MET A 78 5.21 -17.04 -3.14
N THR A 79 4.98 -15.74 -3.34
CA THR A 79 5.98 -14.86 -3.97
C THR A 79 7.27 -14.79 -3.16
N ILE A 80 7.17 -14.70 -1.84
CA ILE A 80 8.34 -14.67 -0.93
C ILE A 80 9.01 -16.04 -0.89
N ILE A 81 8.21 -17.11 -0.77
CA ILE A 81 8.70 -18.49 -0.68
C ILE A 81 9.47 -18.87 -1.96
N ARG A 82 8.92 -18.57 -3.15
CA ARG A 82 9.62 -18.85 -4.43
C ARG A 82 10.96 -18.14 -4.53
N LYS A 83 11.07 -16.88 -4.09
CA LYS A 83 12.35 -16.16 -4.07
C LYS A 83 13.38 -16.85 -3.17
N PHE A 84 12.94 -17.29 -2.01
CA PHE A 84 13.78 -18.06 -1.10
C PHE A 84 14.18 -19.40 -1.71
N LEU A 85 13.23 -20.17 -2.24
CA LEU A 85 13.49 -21.47 -2.86
C LEU A 85 14.45 -21.38 -4.04
N ASN A 86 14.30 -20.39 -4.91
CA ASN A 86 15.24 -20.13 -6.00
C ASN A 86 16.65 -19.85 -5.48
N HIS A 87 16.78 -19.10 -4.38
CA HIS A 87 18.09 -18.80 -3.78
C HIS A 87 18.77 -20.05 -3.26
N VAL A 88 18.04 -21.00 -2.69
CA VAL A 88 18.60 -22.26 -2.14
C VAL A 88 18.70 -23.39 -3.19
N GLY A 89 18.60 -23.05 -4.47
CA GLY A 89 18.80 -24.01 -5.58
C GLY A 89 17.61 -24.97 -5.80
N HIS A 90 16.41 -24.59 -5.36
CA HIS A 90 15.21 -25.41 -5.57
C HIS A 90 14.74 -25.35 -7.01
N THR A 91 14.57 -26.50 -7.65
CA THR A 91 14.21 -26.66 -9.06
C THR A 91 12.79 -27.23 -9.28
N ALA A 92 11.94 -27.25 -8.25
CA ALA A 92 10.62 -27.86 -8.40
C ALA A 92 9.75 -27.10 -9.41
N GLU A 93 9.22 -27.86 -10.34
CA GLU A 93 8.20 -27.42 -11.29
C GLU A 93 6.83 -27.28 -10.61
N ASN A 94 5.91 -26.58 -11.26
CA ASN A 94 4.50 -26.47 -10.83
C ASN A 94 4.29 -25.80 -9.46
N ILE A 95 5.13 -24.84 -9.09
CA ILE A 95 4.95 -24.04 -7.89
C ILE A 95 4.38 -22.62 -8.17
N ASP A 96 3.89 -22.37 -9.40
CA ASP A 96 3.19 -21.14 -9.76
C ASP A 96 1.78 -21.06 -9.11
N ASN A 97 1.15 -19.89 -9.17
CA ASN A 97 -0.15 -19.70 -8.52
C ASN A 97 -1.25 -20.55 -9.11
N HIS A 98 -1.21 -20.81 -10.41
CA HIS A 98 -2.23 -21.60 -11.10
C HIS A 98 -2.13 -23.07 -10.70
N SER A 99 -0.93 -23.65 -10.78
CA SER A 99 -0.64 -25.04 -10.38
C SER A 99 -0.94 -25.30 -8.90
N LEU A 100 -0.77 -24.30 -8.05
CA LEU A 100 -1.10 -24.37 -6.62
C LEU A 100 -2.58 -24.04 -6.30
N GLY A 101 -3.43 -23.86 -7.30
CA GLY A 101 -4.86 -23.56 -7.12
C GLY A 101 -5.15 -22.20 -6.49
N LEU A 102 -4.19 -21.28 -6.52
CA LEU A 102 -4.33 -19.95 -5.94
C LEU A 102 -4.92 -18.98 -6.96
N GLN A 103 -6.23 -18.81 -6.91
CA GLN A 103 -6.95 -17.85 -7.74
C GLN A 103 -7.68 -16.84 -6.86
N THR A 104 -7.64 -15.58 -7.25
CA THR A 104 -8.52 -14.57 -6.68
C THR A 104 -9.79 -14.48 -7.51
N LYS A 105 -10.97 -14.68 -6.90
CA LYS A 105 -12.22 -14.37 -7.57
C LYS A 105 -12.21 -12.91 -7.99
N LYS A 106 -12.32 -12.63 -9.29
CA LYS A 106 -12.54 -11.27 -9.79
C LYS A 106 -13.93 -10.83 -9.28
N ILE A 107 -13.95 -10.08 -8.20
CA ILE A 107 -15.18 -9.44 -7.73
C ILE A 107 -15.47 -8.37 -8.78
N LYS A 108 -16.59 -8.51 -9.52
CA LYS A 108 -17.11 -7.44 -10.38
C LYS A 108 -17.28 -6.20 -9.48
N LYS A 109 -16.44 -5.20 -9.66
CA LYS A 109 -16.57 -3.93 -8.93
C LYS A 109 -17.89 -3.31 -9.38
N LYS A 110 -18.81 -3.10 -8.44
CA LYS A 110 -20.01 -2.29 -8.72
C LYS A 110 -19.53 -0.88 -9.02
N THR A 111 -19.85 -0.37 -10.20
CA THR A 111 -19.63 1.03 -10.59
C THR A 111 -20.30 1.92 -9.54
N ARG A 112 -19.51 2.61 -8.75
CA ARG A 112 -20.01 3.66 -7.83
C ARG A 112 -19.73 5.00 -8.48
N LYS A 113 -20.75 5.86 -8.55
CA LYS A 113 -20.60 7.23 -9.04
C LYS A 113 -19.42 7.91 -8.33
N SER A 114 -18.61 8.61 -9.09
CA SER A 114 -17.47 9.38 -8.56
C SER A 114 -17.97 10.39 -7.54
N PRO A 115 -17.38 10.43 -6.36
CA PRO A 115 -17.86 11.30 -5.30
C PRO A 115 -17.18 12.67 -5.35
N ALA A 116 -17.34 13.44 -6.43
CA ALA A 116 -16.81 14.81 -6.49
C ALA A 116 -17.26 15.66 -5.28
N ASP A 117 -18.48 15.40 -4.79
CA ASP A 117 -19.10 16.15 -3.68
C ASP A 117 -18.98 15.47 -2.31
N ILE A 118 -18.15 14.43 -2.18
CA ILE A 118 -18.08 13.68 -0.91
C ILE A 118 -17.40 14.49 0.19
N VAL A 119 -16.39 15.29 -0.14
CA VAL A 119 -15.67 16.08 0.86
C VAL A 119 -16.61 16.99 1.63
N GLU A 120 -17.56 17.64 0.91
CA GLU A 120 -18.52 18.55 1.53
C GLU A 120 -19.54 17.85 2.44
N LYS A 121 -19.77 16.54 2.25
CA LYS A 121 -20.69 15.73 3.07
C LYS A 121 -20.07 15.21 4.35
N ILE A 122 -18.79 15.49 4.60
CA ILE A 122 -18.11 15.08 5.82
C ILE A 122 -18.22 16.16 6.87
N ASN A 123 -18.90 15.85 7.97
CA ASN A 123 -19.05 16.77 9.10
C ASN A 123 -17.82 16.80 10.02
N ASP A 124 -17.06 15.70 10.08
CA ASP A 124 -15.85 15.63 10.92
C ASP A 124 -14.71 16.39 10.24
N PRO A 125 -14.16 17.46 10.88
CA PRO A 125 -13.16 18.33 10.23
C PRO A 125 -11.86 17.59 9.96
N VAL A 126 -11.43 16.69 10.83
CA VAL A 126 -10.19 15.90 10.65
C VAL A 126 -10.34 14.97 9.44
N ALA A 127 -11.46 14.25 9.36
CA ALA A 127 -11.72 13.34 8.24
C ALA A 127 -11.91 14.10 6.92
N LYS A 128 -12.53 15.31 6.96
CA LYS A 128 -12.68 16.20 5.81
C LYS A 128 -11.33 16.61 5.24
N ILE A 129 -10.42 17.07 6.08
CA ILE A 129 -9.05 17.44 5.70
C ILE A 129 -8.29 16.24 5.13
N LEU A 130 -8.34 15.09 5.79
CA LEU A 130 -7.64 13.88 5.33
C LEU A 130 -8.13 13.40 3.96
N LEU A 131 -9.43 13.47 3.69
CA LEU A 131 -9.97 13.13 2.38
C LEU A 131 -9.61 14.20 1.35
N GLY A 132 -9.70 15.47 1.72
CA GLY A 132 -9.30 16.61 0.90
C GLY A 132 -7.88 16.47 0.38
N PHE A 133 -6.90 16.19 1.24
CA PHE A 133 -5.51 15.97 0.84
C PHE A 133 -5.34 14.78 -0.11
N GLN A 134 -6.10 13.70 0.05
CA GLN A 134 -6.06 12.59 -0.89
C GLN A 134 -6.60 12.98 -2.26
N ILE A 135 -7.72 13.71 -2.32
CA ILE A 135 -8.43 14.06 -3.57
C ILE A 135 -7.76 15.22 -4.30
N HIS A 136 -7.27 16.24 -3.56
CA HIS A 136 -6.76 17.47 -4.16
C HIS A 136 -5.24 17.49 -4.34
N PHE A 137 -4.49 16.71 -3.56
CA PHE A 137 -3.02 16.64 -3.64
C PHE A 137 -2.48 15.22 -3.87
N GLY A 138 -3.34 14.21 -4.00
CA GLY A 138 -2.91 12.84 -4.24
C GLY A 138 -2.07 12.24 -3.10
N LEU A 139 -2.22 12.71 -1.86
CA LEU A 139 -1.46 12.22 -0.71
C LEU A 139 -1.98 10.88 -0.22
N THR A 140 -1.11 10.10 0.39
CA THR A 140 -1.55 8.96 1.22
C THR A 140 -2.14 9.49 2.53
N LEU A 141 -2.97 8.69 3.19
CA LEU A 141 -3.52 9.04 4.51
C LEU A 141 -2.39 9.34 5.53
N SER A 142 -1.32 8.55 5.50
CA SER A 142 -0.17 8.71 6.40
C SER A 142 0.63 10.00 6.13
N GLU A 143 0.75 10.42 4.89
CA GLU A 143 1.38 11.70 4.52
C GLU A 143 0.52 12.87 4.98
N ALA A 144 -0.78 12.84 4.69
CA ALA A 144 -1.72 13.88 5.10
C ALA A 144 -1.72 14.12 6.62
N MET A 145 -1.58 13.07 7.42
CA MET A 145 -1.50 13.17 8.88
C MET A 145 -0.24 13.88 9.39
N ARG A 146 0.84 13.91 8.58
CA ARG A 146 2.18 14.39 9.00
C ARG A 146 2.58 15.71 8.38
N ILE A 147 1.72 16.35 7.61
CA ILE A 147 1.99 17.68 7.06
C ILE A 147 2.19 18.66 8.22
N LEU A 148 3.27 19.42 8.15
CA LEU A 148 3.58 20.55 9.01
C LEU A 148 3.41 21.82 8.20
N PRO A 149 2.48 22.75 8.56
CA PRO A 149 2.22 23.95 7.77
C PRO A 149 3.48 24.75 7.44
N GLY A 150 4.27 25.11 8.42
CA GLY A 150 5.46 25.93 8.26
C GLY A 150 6.61 25.30 7.48
N VAL A 151 6.58 23.97 7.24
CA VAL A 151 7.64 23.24 6.53
C VAL A 151 7.18 22.83 5.13
N HIS A 152 5.97 22.31 5.03
CA HIS A 152 5.51 21.64 3.82
C HIS A 152 4.62 22.51 2.93
N ILE A 153 3.97 23.55 3.48
CA ILE A 153 3.10 24.45 2.72
C ILE A 153 3.89 25.66 2.29
N GLN A 154 4.10 25.81 0.99
CA GLN A 154 4.76 26.97 0.39
C GLN A 154 3.72 27.76 -0.43
N GLU A 155 4.09 28.97 -0.86
CA GLU A 155 3.18 29.88 -1.55
C GLU A 155 2.49 29.26 -2.79
N HIS A 156 3.25 28.53 -3.60
CA HIS A 156 2.76 27.97 -4.87
C HIS A 156 2.77 26.44 -4.95
N GLU A 157 3.28 25.77 -3.91
CA GLU A 157 3.44 24.32 -3.93
C GLU A 157 3.35 23.70 -2.52
N LEU A 158 2.97 22.44 -2.49
CA LEU A 158 3.10 21.58 -1.31
C LEU A 158 4.39 20.76 -1.46
N LEU A 159 5.38 21.05 -0.64
CA LEU A 159 6.65 20.32 -0.57
C LEU A 159 6.54 19.15 0.39
N LEU A 160 6.66 17.94 -0.08
CA LEU A 160 6.66 16.74 0.76
C LEU A 160 8.09 16.23 0.90
N THR A 161 8.62 16.30 2.11
CA THR A 161 9.97 15.85 2.42
C THR A 161 10.01 14.33 2.59
N ARG A 162 11.18 13.73 2.38
CA ARG A 162 11.41 12.28 2.47
C ARG A 162 11.00 11.65 3.79
N GLU A 163 10.98 12.43 4.88
CA GLU A 163 10.61 11.98 6.22
C GLU A 163 9.14 11.58 6.33
N ILE A 164 8.27 12.25 5.58
CA ILE A 164 6.83 11.99 5.61
C ILE A 164 6.34 11.20 4.42
N THR A 165 7.11 11.13 3.31
CA THR A 165 6.70 10.44 2.08
C THR A 165 6.78 8.92 2.22
N PHE A 166 5.82 8.22 1.62
CA PHE A 166 5.77 6.75 1.68
C PHE A 166 6.88 6.07 0.87
N ASN A 167 7.51 6.80 -0.07
CA ASN A 167 8.57 6.29 -0.95
C ASN A 167 9.97 6.82 -0.58
N SER A 168 10.08 7.59 0.52
CA SER A 168 11.30 8.22 1.02
C SER A 168 12.02 9.10 -0.01
N LYS A 169 11.25 9.83 -0.81
CA LYS A 169 11.74 10.81 -1.79
C LYS A 169 11.00 12.12 -1.61
N ASP A 170 11.73 13.21 -1.69
CA ASP A 170 11.13 14.53 -1.72
C ASP A 170 10.30 14.68 -3.00
N ARG A 171 9.18 15.39 -2.93
CA ARG A 171 8.38 15.73 -4.09
C ARG A 171 7.60 17.03 -3.88
N LYS A 172 7.30 17.67 -4.99
CA LYS A 172 6.58 18.94 -5.05
C LYS A 172 5.25 18.73 -5.75
N ILE A 173 4.21 19.34 -5.20
CA ILE A 173 2.86 19.27 -5.77
C ILE A 173 2.38 20.71 -5.92
N PRO A 174 2.30 21.26 -7.14
CA PRO A 174 1.85 22.63 -7.35
C PRO A 174 0.41 22.85 -6.89
N ILE A 175 0.15 24.04 -6.36
CA ILE A 175 -1.19 24.51 -6.01
C ILE A 175 -1.79 25.13 -7.29
N ARG A 176 -2.82 24.48 -7.85
CA ARG A 176 -3.41 24.82 -9.16
C ARG A 176 -4.88 25.27 -9.07
N SER A 177 -5.50 25.12 -7.92
CA SER A 177 -6.96 25.35 -7.81
C SER A 177 -7.33 25.99 -6.48
N GLU A 178 -8.42 26.75 -6.52
CA GLU A 178 -9.02 27.34 -5.32
C GLU A 178 -9.40 26.29 -4.27
N ALA A 179 -9.82 25.10 -4.70
CA ALA A 179 -10.13 24.00 -3.79
C ALA A 179 -8.90 23.52 -3.00
N GLN A 180 -7.70 23.59 -3.59
CA GLN A 180 -6.45 23.31 -2.88
C GLN A 180 -6.12 24.42 -1.89
N ILE A 181 -6.30 25.68 -2.27
CA ILE A 181 -6.06 26.85 -1.38
C ILE A 181 -7.02 26.76 -0.18
N LYS A 182 -8.32 26.57 -0.42
CA LYS A 182 -9.31 26.43 0.65
C LYS A 182 -8.98 25.29 1.60
N LEU A 183 -8.59 24.15 1.07
CA LEU A 183 -8.17 23.00 1.89
C LEU A 183 -6.99 23.32 2.80
N ILE A 184 -6.00 24.04 2.28
CA ILE A 184 -4.84 24.50 3.06
C ILE A 184 -5.25 25.47 4.17
N GLN A 185 -6.16 26.40 3.86
CA GLN A 185 -6.72 27.33 4.85
C GLN A 185 -7.47 26.60 5.97
N ASP A 186 -8.36 25.67 5.60
CA ASP A 186 -9.11 24.84 6.55
C ASP A 186 -8.15 23.99 7.42
N PHE A 187 -7.08 23.45 6.82
CA PHE A 187 -6.06 22.70 7.54
C PHE A 187 -5.27 23.58 8.53
N ASN A 188 -4.86 24.78 8.12
CA ASN A 188 -4.16 25.72 8.98
C ASN A 188 -5.04 26.18 10.18
N LEU A 189 -6.33 26.40 9.94
CA LEU A 189 -7.28 26.70 11.01
C LEU A 189 -7.40 25.52 11.99
N LEU A 190 -7.51 24.28 11.49
CA LEU A 190 -7.64 23.09 12.32
C LEU A 190 -6.40 22.82 13.18
N THR A 191 -5.21 23.09 12.63
CA THR A 191 -3.92 22.87 13.31
C THR A 191 -3.36 24.12 13.99
N GLN A 192 -4.09 25.24 13.98
CA GLN A 192 -3.67 26.54 14.49
C GLN A 192 -2.30 26.98 13.92
N GLY A 193 -1.98 26.54 12.71
CA GLY A 193 -0.72 26.86 12.01
C GLY A 193 0.54 26.19 12.58
N ASN A 194 0.47 25.47 13.69
CA ASN A 194 1.63 25.09 14.49
C ASN A 194 1.89 23.59 14.61
N GLY A 195 1.21 22.73 13.90
CA GLY A 195 1.44 21.30 14.07
C GLY A 195 0.89 20.42 12.94
N CYS A 196 1.30 19.16 12.94
CA CYS A 196 0.66 18.16 12.12
C CYS A 196 -0.53 17.53 12.86
N LEU A 197 -1.44 16.89 12.11
CA LEU A 197 -2.62 16.25 12.73
C LEU A 197 -2.25 15.22 13.81
N ILE A 198 -1.14 14.49 13.63
CA ILE A 198 -0.68 13.50 14.63
C ILE A 198 -0.19 14.16 15.92
N ALA A 199 0.36 15.38 15.83
CA ALA A 199 0.83 16.10 17.01
C ALA A 199 -0.32 16.78 17.77
N THR A 200 -1.36 17.23 17.05
CA THR A 200 -2.53 17.92 17.64
C THR A 200 -3.63 16.98 18.08
N HIS A 201 -3.71 15.79 17.47
CA HIS A 201 -4.71 14.78 17.75
C HIS A 201 -4.04 13.42 17.91
N ASP A 202 -4.47 12.60 18.86
CA ASP A 202 -3.98 11.23 18.99
C ASP A 202 -4.21 10.43 17.69
N TYR A 203 -3.22 9.62 17.31
CA TYR A 203 -3.30 8.78 16.10
C TYR A 203 -4.53 7.87 16.06
N ARG A 204 -4.92 7.31 17.22
CA ARG A 204 -6.11 6.45 17.31
C ARG A 204 -7.39 7.25 17.11
N ALA A 205 -7.45 8.46 17.66
CA ALA A 205 -8.58 9.37 17.47
C ALA A 205 -8.75 9.74 15.99
N ILE A 206 -7.65 10.09 15.30
CA ILE A 206 -7.67 10.37 13.86
C ILE A 206 -8.18 9.16 13.06
N CYS A 207 -7.67 7.96 13.35
CA CYS A 207 -8.11 6.75 12.66
C CYS A 207 -9.58 6.44 12.93
N PHE A 208 -10.06 6.67 14.14
CA PHE A 208 -11.46 6.49 14.50
C PHE A 208 -12.37 7.48 13.77
N SER A 209 -12.06 8.78 13.80
CA SER A 209 -12.77 9.83 13.05
C SER A 209 -12.84 9.49 11.56
N TRP A 210 -11.72 9.12 10.95
CA TRP A 210 -11.66 8.66 9.56
C TRP A 210 -12.61 7.49 9.29
N GLN A 211 -12.53 6.42 10.09
CA GLN A 211 -13.37 5.24 9.90
C GLN A 211 -14.85 5.55 10.07
N LYS A 212 -15.20 6.35 11.09
CA LYS A 212 -16.56 6.78 11.38
C LYS A 212 -17.13 7.60 10.22
N ALA A 213 -16.39 8.58 9.72
CA ALA A 213 -16.78 9.41 8.59
C ALA A 213 -16.97 8.59 7.30
N MET A 214 -16.04 7.68 6.98
CA MET A 214 -16.18 6.81 5.82
C MET A 214 -17.38 5.86 5.94
N LYS A 215 -17.64 5.33 7.11
CA LYS A 215 -18.79 4.45 7.38
C LYS A 215 -20.12 5.19 7.22
N SER A 216 -20.24 6.43 7.73
CA SER A 216 -21.48 7.25 7.61
C SER A 216 -21.83 7.51 6.14
N LEU A 217 -20.84 7.70 5.29
CA LEU A 217 -21.01 7.89 3.84
C LEU A 217 -21.10 6.56 3.05
N ARG A 218 -21.13 5.43 3.73
CA ARG A 218 -21.09 4.07 3.12
C ARG A 218 -19.89 3.87 2.20
N LEU A 219 -18.78 4.52 2.52
CA LEU A 219 -17.52 4.43 1.81
C LEU A 219 -16.54 3.47 2.51
N SER A 220 -15.60 2.94 1.75
CA SER A 220 -14.54 2.12 2.34
C SER A 220 -13.44 2.99 2.95
N GLY A 221 -13.26 2.92 4.27
CA GLY A 221 -12.12 3.56 4.94
C GLY A 221 -10.76 2.98 4.58
N LYS A 222 -10.73 1.81 3.91
CA LYS A 222 -9.50 1.16 3.42
C LYS A 222 -9.17 1.53 1.98
N LYS A 223 -10.09 2.16 1.25
CA LYS A 223 -9.86 2.59 -0.13
C LYS A 223 -8.95 3.83 -0.11
N CYS A 224 -7.96 3.84 -0.98
CA CYS A 224 -7.13 5.02 -1.19
C CYS A 224 -7.81 5.92 -2.22
N TRP A 225 -8.19 7.14 -1.83
CA TRP A 225 -8.93 8.09 -2.67
C TRP A 225 -8.04 8.94 -3.59
N ARG A 226 -6.73 8.72 -3.56
CA ARG A 226 -5.73 9.40 -4.41
C ARG A 226 -5.99 9.24 -5.91
N TYR A 227 -6.70 8.19 -6.32
CA TYR A 227 -7.03 7.97 -7.72
C TYR A 227 -7.86 9.13 -8.31
N LEU A 228 -8.67 9.82 -7.47
CA LEU A 228 -9.44 10.99 -7.91
C LEU A 228 -8.52 12.16 -8.31
N TYR A 229 -7.39 12.33 -7.61
CA TYR A 229 -6.36 13.29 -8.01
C TYR A 229 -5.77 12.94 -9.39
N ALA A 230 -5.36 11.68 -9.57
CA ALA A 230 -4.80 11.22 -10.84
C ALA A 230 -5.77 11.41 -12.01
N GLN A 231 -7.04 11.04 -11.82
CA GLN A 231 -8.09 11.19 -12.85
C GLN A 231 -8.37 12.66 -13.17
N ARG A 232 -8.48 13.51 -12.16
CA ARG A 232 -8.70 14.96 -12.33
C ARG A 232 -7.52 15.60 -13.07
N LEU A 233 -6.28 15.34 -12.63
CA LEU A 233 -5.09 15.91 -13.26
C LEU A 233 -4.94 15.40 -14.70
N SER A 234 -5.25 14.12 -14.93
CA SER A 234 -5.26 13.54 -16.29
C SER A 234 -6.27 14.24 -17.19
N SER A 235 -7.51 14.46 -16.73
CA SER A 235 -8.53 15.13 -17.56
C SER A 235 -8.22 16.61 -17.80
N GLN A 236 -7.63 17.31 -16.84
CA GLN A 236 -7.29 18.72 -16.96
C GLN A 236 -6.14 19.00 -17.95
N LEU A 237 -5.12 18.12 -17.97
CA LEU A 237 -3.89 18.37 -18.71
C LEU A 237 -3.77 17.54 -20.00
N SER A 238 -4.71 16.63 -20.29
CA SER A 238 -4.65 15.74 -21.47
C SER A 238 -4.65 16.47 -22.81
N SER A 239 -5.22 17.68 -22.88
CA SER A 239 -5.21 18.51 -24.07
C SER A 239 -3.93 19.37 -24.23
N GLN A 240 -3.14 19.53 -23.16
CA GLN A 240 -2.01 20.47 -23.12
C GLN A 240 -0.66 19.76 -23.28
N ILE A 241 -0.55 18.52 -22.80
CA ILE A 241 0.71 17.76 -22.80
C ILE A 241 0.51 16.32 -23.29
N SER A 242 1.57 15.75 -23.89
CA SER A 242 1.50 14.38 -24.39
C SER A 242 1.22 13.37 -23.27
N HIS A 243 0.54 12.29 -23.62
CA HIS A 243 0.16 11.21 -22.70
C HIS A 243 1.34 10.64 -21.90
N TYR A 244 2.51 10.57 -22.53
CA TYR A 244 3.73 10.11 -21.88
C TYR A 244 4.19 11.08 -20.79
N ARG A 245 4.32 12.38 -21.13
CA ARG A 245 4.73 13.43 -20.19
C ARG A 245 3.74 13.57 -19.03
N LEU A 246 2.43 13.51 -19.36
CA LEU A 246 1.36 13.53 -18.35
C LEU A 246 1.48 12.37 -17.37
N SER A 247 1.76 11.17 -17.86
CA SER A 247 1.96 10.00 -17.01
C SER A 247 3.14 10.17 -16.05
N LEU A 248 4.27 10.73 -16.55
CA LEU A 248 5.43 11.00 -15.71
C LEU A 248 5.14 12.06 -14.64
N LEU A 249 4.48 13.15 -15.03
CA LEU A 249 4.09 14.22 -14.12
C LEU A 249 3.18 13.70 -12.98
N ILE A 250 2.13 12.96 -13.32
CA ILE A 250 1.24 12.38 -12.30
C ILE A 250 2.00 11.41 -11.39
N MET A 251 2.88 10.60 -11.96
CA MET A 251 3.70 9.67 -11.17
C MET A 251 4.62 10.39 -10.21
N ASP A 252 5.26 11.46 -10.64
CA ASP A 252 6.16 12.26 -9.82
C ASP A 252 5.41 12.93 -8.66
N GLU A 253 4.34 13.67 -8.95
CA GLU A 253 3.53 14.34 -7.94
C GLU A 253 2.88 13.39 -6.93
N MET A 254 2.50 12.18 -7.37
CA MET A 254 1.95 11.16 -6.49
C MET A 254 3.01 10.23 -5.86
N GLY A 255 4.28 10.36 -6.25
CA GLY A 255 5.37 9.50 -5.80
C GLY A 255 5.25 8.05 -6.25
N LEU A 256 4.63 7.78 -7.41
CA LEU A 256 4.42 6.43 -7.92
C LEU A 256 5.68 5.91 -8.61
N LYS A 257 6.01 4.63 -8.38
CA LYS A 257 7.20 4.00 -8.97
C LYS A 257 6.90 3.25 -10.28
N SER A 258 5.65 2.99 -10.60
CA SER A 258 5.31 2.19 -11.78
C SER A 258 4.09 2.73 -12.53
N ARG A 259 4.15 2.64 -13.85
CA ARG A 259 3.03 2.98 -14.73
C ARG A 259 1.82 2.06 -14.53
N THR A 260 2.05 0.80 -14.15
CA THR A 260 0.97 -0.13 -13.82
C THR A 260 0.14 0.36 -12.64
N THR A 261 0.79 0.95 -11.62
CA THR A 261 0.08 1.56 -10.49
C THR A 261 -0.71 2.79 -10.92
N LEU A 262 -0.12 3.65 -11.75
CA LEU A 262 -0.83 4.81 -12.32
C LEU A 262 -2.03 4.36 -13.14
N TRP A 263 -1.85 3.38 -14.03
CA TRP A 263 -2.94 2.84 -14.85
C TRP A 263 -4.08 2.32 -13.98
N SER A 264 -3.76 1.64 -12.88
CA SER A 264 -4.74 1.17 -11.90
C SER A 264 -5.54 2.32 -11.27
N TYR A 265 -4.90 3.47 -11.00
CA TYR A 265 -5.59 4.66 -10.49
C TYR A 265 -6.44 5.35 -11.56
N LEU A 266 -5.95 5.48 -12.78
CA LEU A 266 -6.72 6.11 -13.86
C LEU A 266 -7.99 5.30 -14.23
N ASN A 267 -7.95 3.98 -14.04
CA ASN A 267 -9.07 3.06 -14.32
C ASN A 267 -9.83 2.62 -13.05
N GLU A 268 -9.59 3.25 -11.89
CA GLU A 268 -10.36 2.98 -10.66
C GLU A 268 -11.77 3.58 -10.81
N GLN A 269 -12.79 2.78 -10.44
CA GLN A 269 -14.21 3.16 -10.50
C GLN A 269 -14.85 3.14 -9.11
#